data_32bc6016f24e7314cb8d9c02147f8dd5
#
_entry.id   32bc6016f24e7314cb8d9c02147f8dd5
#
_cell.length_a   1.000
_cell.length_b   1.000
_cell.length_c   1.000
_cell.angle_alpha   90.00
_cell.angle_beta   90.00
_cell.angle_gamma   90.00
#
_symmetry.space_group_name_H-M   'P 1'
#
loop_
_entity.id
_entity.type
_entity.pdbx_description
1 polymer ?
#
loop_
_entity_poly.entity_id
_entity_poly.type
_entity_poly.pdbx_seq_one_letter_code
_entity_poly.pdbx_strand_id
1 'polypeptide(L)'
;MNYDSSSIRTLRDAMFASNLAHPVQTIETLRVDMEAISQVNPPAADLTVEPTGLGCVAAVAITAPGASKDRVIYHFHGGGWVAGSPASHLGMLGELSRAAKSQVIVLDHSRAPEHPFPASYDESIRGYEAVRALGKPFAVTGDSSGGGMALNVLAYASSKGHKDARAALLISPWADLTLTLPSLTQLADRDPMVNASAMREMVKAYAGNHDLKDPLISPLFADMHGFPPLLIHVGSDEILLDDALEIDRKVRAAGGESHLEVWPEMLHVWHIQTASLPQAHDALQRAGEFLIGHLEK
;
A
#
# COMPACT_ATOMS: atom_id res chain seq x y z
N MET A 1 -16.49 16.53 -2.40
CA MET A 1 -15.44 17.30 -1.70
C MET A 1 -14.92 18.35 -2.66
N ASN A 2 -14.98 19.64 -2.31
CA ASN A 2 -14.40 20.72 -3.11
C ASN A 2 -13.01 21.02 -2.50
N TYR A 3 -11.97 20.41 -3.03
CA TYR A 3 -10.59 20.73 -2.66
C TYR A 3 -10.03 21.80 -3.59
N ASP A 4 -9.13 22.64 -3.05
CA ASP A 4 -8.29 23.49 -3.90
C ASP A 4 -7.27 22.58 -4.62
N SER A 5 -7.47 22.41 -5.91
CA SER A 5 -6.61 21.56 -6.76
C SER A 5 -5.28 22.20 -7.13
N SER A 6 -4.96 23.40 -6.63
CA SER A 6 -3.73 24.10 -7.04
C SER A 6 -2.47 23.36 -6.62
N SER A 7 -2.42 22.83 -5.39
CA SER A 7 -1.25 22.11 -4.86
C SER A 7 -0.99 20.81 -5.61
N ILE A 8 -2.05 20.03 -5.91
CA ILE A 8 -1.88 18.77 -6.63
C ILE A 8 -1.45 18.98 -8.09
N ARG A 9 -1.97 20.03 -8.75
CA ARG A 9 -1.56 20.36 -10.13
C ARG A 9 -0.09 20.79 -10.17
N THR A 10 0.33 21.65 -9.23
CA THR A 10 1.75 22.05 -9.10
C THR A 10 2.67 20.84 -8.88
N LEU A 11 2.28 19.92 -8.00
CA LEU A 11 3.04 18.70 -7.74
C LEU A 11 3.11 17.82 -9.00
N ARG A 12 1.98 17.60 -9.67
CA ARG A 12 1.90 16.82 -10.92
C ARG A 12 2.83 17.40 -11.99
N ASP A 13 2.76 18.71 -12.23
CA ASP A 13 3.57 19.39 -13.25
C ASP A 13 5.06 19.25 -12.94
N ALA A 14 5.46 19.38 -11.65
CA ALA A 14 6.83 19.20 -11.22
C ALA A 14 7.32 17.75 -11.45
N MET A 15 6.47 16.76 -11.17
CA MET A 15 6.79 15.33 -11.40
C MET A 15 6.95 15.03 -12.89
N PHE A 16 6.05 15.51 -13.74
CA PHE A 16 6.20 15.35 -15.20
C PHE A 16 7.47 16.02 -15.72
N ALA A 17 7.78 17.21 -15.25
CA ALA A 17 9.03 17.88 -15.62
C ALA A 17 10.28 17.09 -15.21
N SER A 18 10.26 16.49 -14.02
CA SER A 18 11.33 15.60 -13.54
C SER A 18 11.46 14.35 -14.42
N ASN A 19 10.35 13.71 -14.79
CA ASN A 19 10.35 12.52 -15.63
C ASN A 19 10.87 12.81 -17.06
N LEU A 20 10.57 13.99 -17.61
CA LEU A 20 11.13 14.42 -18.88
C LEU A 20 12.65 14.62 -18.82
N ALA A 21 13.17 15.09 -17.67
CA ALA A 21 14.60 15.23 -17.46
C ALA A 21 15.30 13.87 -17.23
N HIS A 22 14.58 12.87 -16.72
CA HIS A 22 15.09 11.55 -16.38
C HIS A 22 14.18 10.44 -16.95
N PRO A 23 14.15 10.24 -18.28
CA PRO A 23 13.11 9.43 -18.95
C PRO A 23 13.26 7.91 -18.74
N VAL A 24 14.41 7.44 -18.26
CA VAL A 24 14.67 6.02 -18.01
C VAL A 24 14.71 5.77 -16.53
N GLN A 25 13.65 5.12 -16.02
CA GLN A 25 13.61 4.65 -14.63
C GLN A 25 14.07 3.19 -14.57
N THR A 26 15.23 2.96 -13.97
CA THR A 26 15.71 1.61 -13.63
C THR A 26 15.30 1.23 -12.21
N ILE A 27 15.44 -0.04 -11.84
CA ILE A 27 15.21 -0.48 -10.45
C ILE A 27 16.14 0.26 -9.48
N GLU A 28 17.39 0.49 -9.88
CA GLU A 28 18.38 1.19 -9.05
C GLU A 28 17.98 2.65 -8.81
N THR A 29 17.57 3.37 -9.86
CA THR A 29 17.10 4.77 -9.71
C THR A 29 15.81 4.83 -8.90
N LEU A 30 14.87 3.90 -9.12
CA LEU A 30 13.66 3.81 -8.32
C LEU A 30 13.95 3.60 -6.83
N ARG A 31 14.92 2.75 -6.48
CA ARG A 31 15.34 2.54 -5.09
C ARG A 31 15.87 3.83 -4.46
N VAL A 32 16.71 4.56 -5.18
CA VAL A 32 17.23 5.85 -4.71
C VAL A 32 16.11 6.86 -4.50
N ASP A 33 15.20 6.98 -5.47
CA ASP A 33 14.08 7.92 -5.42
C ASP A 33 13.12 7.58 -4.26
N MET A 34 12.82 6.30 -4.05
CA MET A 34 11.97 5.86 -2.94
C MET A 34 12.58 6.18 -1.58
N GLU A 35 13.88 5.95 -1.38
CA GLU A 35 14.55 6.30 -0.11
C GLU A 35 14.63 7.82 0.10
N ALA A 36 14.68 8.62 -0.97
CA ALA A 36 14.66 10.07 -0.89
C ALA A 36 13.31 10.65 -0.44
N ILE A 37 12.22 9.88 -0.50
CA ILE A 37 10.89 10.32 -0.09
C ILE A 37 10.89 10.85 1.36
N SER A 38 11.59 10.17 2.26
CA SER A 38 11.67 10.58 3.67
C SER A 38 12.39 11.91 3.89
N GLN A 39 13.15 12.40 2.89
CA GLN A 39 13.82 13.71 2.95
C GLN A 39 12.85 14.84 2.57
N VAL A 40 11.94 14.59 1.63
CA VAL A 40 10.95 15.59 1.18
C VAL A 40 9.64 15.52 1.96
N ASN A 41 9.34 14.36 2.55
CA ASN A 41 8.19 14.11 3.42
C ASN A 41 8.69 13.52 4.76
N PRO A 42 9.41 14.31 5.59
CA PRO A 42 10.02 13.80 6.81
C PRO A 42 8.95 13.35 7.82
N PRO A 43 9.24 12.29 8.59
CA PRO A 43 8.38 11.89 9.69
C PRO A 43 8.34 12.98 10.77
N ALA A 44 7.21 13.08 11.49
CA ALA A 44 7.11 13.95 12.64
C ALA A 44 8.14 13.55 13.70
N ALA A 45 8.79 14.53 14.33
CA ALA A 45 9.90 14.31 15.28
C ALA A 45 9.48 13.63 16.61
N ASP A 46 8.17 13.58 16.88
CA ASP A 46 7.59 13.01 18.09
C ASP A 46 7.24 11.51 17.97
N LEU A 47 7.50 10.90 16.81
CA LEU A 47 7.26 9.47 16.61
C LEU A 47 8.28 8.60 17.35
N THR A 48 7.78 7.52 17.94
CA THR A 48 8.65 6.42 18.39
C THR A 48 8.78 5.42 17.23
N VAL A 49 10.02 5.18 16.78
CA VAL A 49 10.35 4.25 15.69
C VAL A 49 11.34 3.22 16.23
N GLU A 50 10.92 1.97 16.29
CA GLU A 50 11.68 0.88 16.93
C GLU A 50 11.83 -0.30 15.95
N PRO A 51 13.06 -0.78 15.69
CA PRO A 51 13.24 -2.06 14.99
C PRO A 51 12.53 -3.18 15.76
N THR A 52 11.86 -4.07 15.05
CA THR A 52 11.18 -5.23 15.61
C THR A 52 11.27 -6.42 14.66
N GLY A 53 10.66 -7.53 14.98
CA GLY A 53 10.57 -8.71 14.13
C GLY A 53 9.20 -9.36 14.21
N LEU A 54 8.75 -9.87 13.07
CA LEU A 54 7.52 -10.65 12.95
C LEU A 54 7.86 -12.01 12.31
N GLY A 55 7.79 -13.09 13.10
CA GLY A 55 8.03 -14.43 12.59
C GLY A 55 9.39 -14.62 11.88
N CYS A 56 10.46 -14.06 12.44
CA CYS A 56 11.82 -14.03 11.86
C CYS A 56 11.96 -13.11 10.62
N VAL A 57 10.98 -12.28 10.32
CA VAL A 57 11.08 -11.25 9.29
C VAL A 57 11.34 -9.90 9.97
N ALA A 58 12.26 -9.11 9.41
CA ALA A 58 12.53 -7.76 9.90
C ALA A 58 11.30 -6.87 9.74
N ALA A 59 11.06 -6.02 10.72
CA ALA A 59 9.96 -5.07 10.71
C ALA A 59 10.33 -3.82 11.52
N VAL A 60 9.55 -2.77 11.36
CA VAL A 60 9.68 -1.53 12.14
C VAL A 60 8.34 -1.21 12.78
N ALA A 61 8.35 -0.96 14.08
CA ALA A 61 7.20 -0.49 14.82
C ALA A 61 7.21 1.04 14.90
N ILE A 62 6.13 1.68 14.48
CA ILE A 62 5.94 3.13 14.45
C ILE A 62 4.78 3.45 15.38
N THR A 63 5.02 4.31 16.37
CA THR A 63 4.00 4.67 17.36
C THR A 63 3.97 6.19 17.54
N ALA A 64 2.86 6.81 17.16
CA ALA A 64 2.62 8.22 17.41
C ALA A 64 2.28 8.48 18.89
N PRO A 65 2.51 9.69 19.43
CA PRO A 65 2.09 10.04 20.76
C PRO A 65 0.60 9.74 21.03
N GLY A 66 0.32 9.02 22.11
CA GLY A 66 -1.04 8.60 22.48
C GLY A 66 -1.61 7.42 21.70
N ALA A 67 -0.89 6.88 20.72
CA ALA A 67 -1.28 5.65 20.03
C ALA A 67 -1.07 4.43 20.94
N SER A 68 -2.04 3.50 20.91
CA SER A 68 -2.00 2.27 21.69
C SER A 68 -1.11 1.22 21.04
N LYS A 69 -0.24 0.59 21.81
CA LYS A 69 0.50 -0.61 21.40
C LYS A 69 -0.34 -1.90 21.50
N ASP A 70 -1.57 -1.82 22.03
CA ASP A 70 -2.49 -2.96 22.15
C ASP A 70 -3.40 -3.13 20.90
N ARG A 71 -3.30 -2.22 19.94
CA ARG A 71 -3.92 -2.31 18.63
C ARG A 71 -2.84 -2.17 17.56
N VAL A 72 -2.87 -3.04 16.57
CA VAL A 72 -1.82 -3.15 15.57
C VAL A 72 -2.37 -2.90 14.16
N ILE A 73 -1.66 -2.10 13.39
CA ILE A 73 -1.83 -1.98 11.95
C ILE A 73 -0.64 -2.69 11.31
N TYR A 74 -0.87 -3.85 10.70
CA TYR A 74 0.14 -4.59 9.97
C TYR A 74 0.20 -4.07 8.53
N HIS A 75 1.30 -3.42 8.18
CA HIS A 75 1.44 -2.70 6.92
C HIS A 75 2.50 -3.28 6.02
N PHE A 76 2.21 -3.28 4.70
CA PHE A 76 3.13 -3.60 3.61
C PHE A 76 3.39 -2.34 2.80
N HIS A 77 4.65 -1.93 2.72
CA HIS A 77 5.04 -0.77 1.92
C HIS A 77 5.03 -1.06 0.42
N GLY A 78 4.80 -0.01 -0.38
CA GLY A 78 4.88 -0.04 -1.83
C GLY A 78 6.32 -0.09 -2.36
N GLY A 79 6.44 0.00 -3.69
CA GLY A 79 7.71 -0.01 -4.40
C GLY A 79 7.85 -1.12 -5.45
N GLY A 80 6.72 -1.68 -5.93
CA GLY A 80 6.67 -2.65 -7.04
C GLY A 80 7.39 -3.97 -6.74
N TRP A 81 7.49 -4.38 -5.47
CA TRP A 81 8.28 -5.52 -4.97
C TRP A 81 9.79 -5.40 -5.22
N VAL A 82 10.29 -4.29 -5.79
CA VAL A 82 11.71 -4.10 -6.16
C VAL A 82 12.37 -2.97 -5.39
N ALA A 83 11.61 -2.08 -4.78
CA ALA A 83 12.09 -0.87 -4.09
C ALA A 83 11.27 -0.61 -2.82
N GLY A 84 11.54 0.53 -2.16
CA GLY A 84 10.88 0.94 -0.93
C GLY A 84 11.43 0.26 0.31
N SER A 85 11.06 0.81 1.45
CA SER A 85 11.46 0.33 2.77
C SER A 85 10.54 0.91 3.85
N PRO A 86 10.58 0.42 5.09
CA PRO A 86 9.94 1.11 6.21
C PRO A 86 10.35 2.58 6.31
N ALA A 87 11.61 2.92 6.00
CA ALA A 87 12.13 4.28 6.10
C ALA A 87 11.47 5.23 5.11
N SER A 88 11.25 4.79 3.86
CA SER A 88 10.60 5.62 2.83
C SER A 88 9.13 5.95 3.13
N HIS A 89 8.47 5.19 4.03
CA HIS A 89 7.06 5.35 4.38
C HIS A 89 6.82 5.96 5.77
N LEU A 90 7.87 6.31 6.52
CA LEU A 90 7.77 6.79 7.92
C LEU A 90 6.81 7.98 8.08
N GLY A 91 6.83 8.95 7.18
CA GLY A 91 5.96 10.13 7.26
C GLY A 91 4.48 9.73 7.18
N MET A 92 4.10 8.99 6.15
CA MET A 92 2.74 8.51 5.94
C MET A 92 2.28 7.59 7.10
N LEU A 93 3.11 6.63 7.49
CA LEU A 93 2.75 5.66 8.52
C LEU A 93 2.71 6.26 9.92
N GLY A 94 3.51 7.29 10.19
CA GLY A 94 3.41 8.07 11.42
C GLY A 94 2.08 8.79 11.54
N GLU A 95 1.62 9.44 10.47
CA GLU A 95 0.31 10.09 10.43
C GLU A 95 -0.83 9.06 10.52
N LEU A 96 -0.71 7.91 9.86
CA LEU A 96 -1.69 6.82 9.99
C LEU A 96 -1.75 6.29 11.44
N SER A 97 -0.59 6.10 12.10
CA SER A 97 -0.52 5.72 13.53
C SER A 97 -1.25 6.72 14.42
N ARG A 98 -1.08 8.02 14.16
CA ARG A 98 -1.73 9.12 14.88
C ARG A 98 -3.24 9.10 14.68
N ALA A 99 -3.69 9.05 13.44
CA ALA A 99 -5.10 9.07 13.07
C ALA A 99 -5.85 7.84 13.58
N ALA A 100 -5.26 6.66 13.46
CA ALA A 100 -5.84 5.40 13.95
C ALA A 100 -5.60 5.15 15.45
N LYS A 101 -4.84 6.00 16.15
CA LYS A 101 -4.47 5.82 17.56
C LYS A 101 -3.92 4.41 17.85
N SER A 102 -3.17 3.85 16.92
CA SER A 102 -2.72 2.46 16.94
C SER A 102 -1.27 2.35 16.49
N GLN A 103 -0.53 1.37 17.00
CA GLN A 103 0.82 1.09 16.53
C GLN A 103 0.77 0.55 15.11
N VAL A 104 1.61 1.08 14.22
CA VAL A 104 1.86 0.51 12.90
C VAL A 104 3.09 -0.38 13.00
N ILE A 105 3.01 -1.60 12.48
CA ILE A 105 4.16 -2.49 12.28
C ILE A 105 4.29 -2.70 10.77
N VAL A 106 5.33 -2.14 10.19
CA VAL A 106 5.62 -2.25 8.76
C VAL A 106 6.68 -3.31 8.52
N LEU A 107 6.39 -4.25 7.62
CA LEU A 107 7.31 -5.32 7.26
C LEU A 107 8.43 -4.79 6.36
N ASP A 108 9.69 -5.12 6.68
CA ASP A 108 10.83 -4.90 5.78
C ASP A 108 11.03 -6.17 4.95
N HIS A 109 10.15 -6.34 3.96
CA HIS A 109 10.14 -7.54 3.14
C HIS A 109 11.25 -7.56 2.11
N SER A 110 11.64 -8.76 1.69
CA SER A 110 12.61 -8.98 0.62
C SER A 110 12.15 -8.38 -0.71
N ARG A 111 13.10 -7.93 -1.52
CA ARG A 111 12.88 -7.24 -2.80
C ARG A 111 13.52 -8.01 -3.96
N ALA A 112 12.85 -8.01 -5.08
CA ALA A 112 13.36 -8.49 -6.34
C ALA A 112 14.33 -7.44 -6.98
N PRO A 113 15.25 -7.82 -7.85
CA PRO A 113 15.47 -9.16 -8.39
C PRO A 113 16.27 -10.10 -7.46
N GLU A 114 16.84 -9.60 -6.36
CA GLU A 114 17.68 -10.40 -5.46
C GLU A 114 16.87 -11.53 -4.81
N HIS A 115 15.61 -11.26 -4.47
CA HIS A 115 14.69 -12.18 -3.84
C HIS A 115 13.34 -12.14 -4.58
N PRO A 116 13.21 -12.78 -5.75
CA PRO A 116 11.95 -12.78 -6.50
C PRO A 116 10.88 -13.59 -5.79
N PHE A 117 9.67 -13.62 -6.36
CA PHE A 117 8.59 -14.48 -5.88
C PHE A 117 9.10 -15.94 -5.69
N PRO A 118 8.76 -16.61 -4.56
CA PRO A 118 7.77 -16.22 -3.56
C PRO A 118 8.34 -15.53 -2.29
N ALA A 119 9.56 -14.99 -2.28
CA ALA A 119 10.23 -14.55 -1.07
C ALA A 119 9.37 -13.60 -0.23
N SER A 120 8.97 -12.45 -0.77
CA SER A 120 8.14 -11.46 -0.05
C SER A 120 6.73 -11.97 0.27
N TYR A 121 6.17 -12.84 -0.58
CA TYR A 121 4.90 -13.52 -0.28
C TYR A 121 5.02 -14.38 0.98
N ASP A 122 6.03 -15.26 1.05
CA ASP A 122 6.24 -16.14 2.21
C ASP A 122 6.52 -15.34 3.49
N GLU A 123 7.25 -14.23 3.38
CA GLU A 123 7.53 -13.31 4.48
C GLU A 123 6.26 -12.62 4.97
N SER A 124 5.39 -12.19 4.05
CA SER A 124 4.12 -11.56 4.40
C SER A 124 3.20 -12.51 5.20
N ILE A 125 3.16 -13.78 4.81
CA ILE A 125 2.39 -14.82 5.51
C ILE A 125 3.00 -15.11 6.90
N ARG A 126 4.34 -15.26 7.00
CA ARG A 126 5.00 -15.47 8.30
C ARG A 126 4.75 -14.29 9.25
N GLY A 127 4.85 -13.06 8.73
CA GLY A 127 4.55 -11.86 9.50
C GLY A 127 3.09 -11.80 9.98
N TYR A 128 2.15 -12.16 9.10
CA TYR A 128 0.73 -12.25 9.47
C TYR A 128 0.48 -13.25 10.60
N GLU A 129 1.04 -14.45 10.52
CA GLU A 129 0.88 -15.44 11.59
C GLU A 129 1.51 -14.97 12.91
N ALA A 130 2.63 -14.23 12.84
CA ALA A 130 3.23 -13.62 14.02
C ALA A 130 2.34 -12.51 14.63
N VAL A 131 1.72 -11.66 13.79
CA VAL A 131 0.77 -10.63 14.27
C VAL A 131 -0.45 -11.29 14.91
N ARG A 132 -1.01 -12.34 14.32
CA ARG A 132 -2.11 -13.11 14.92
C ARG A 132 -1.73 -13.66 16.30
N ALA A 133 -0.52 -14.19 16.43
CA ALA A 133 -0.02 -14.76 17.68
C ALA A 133 0.15 -13.73 18.82
N LEU A 134 0.16 -12.41 18.50
CA LEU A 134 0.14 -11.37 19.53
C LEU A 134 -1.18 -11.35 20.32
N GLY A 135 -2.26 -11.91 19.79
CA GLY A 135 -3.59 -11.91 20.41
C GLY A 135 -4.21 -10.52 20.56
N LYS A 136 -3.73 -9.55 19.79
CA LYS A 136 -4.21 -8.16 19.79
C LYS A 136 -5.16 -7.92 18.62
N PRO A 137 -6.15 -7.01 18.71
CA PRO A 137 -6.88 -6.53 17.56
C PRO A 137 -5.92 -5.97 16.53
N PHE A 138 -6.06 -6.36 15.27
CA PHE A 138 -5.22 -5.84 14.20
C PHE A 138 -5.98 -5.61 12.88
N ALA A 139 -5.43 -4.72 12.06
CA ALA A 139 -5.84 -4.50 10.68
C ALA A 139 -4.68 -4.82 9.74
N VAL A 140 -5.02 -5.18 8.48
CA VAL A 140 -4.05 -5.44 7.41
C VAL A 140 -4.10 -4.28 6.42
N THR A 141 -2.96 -3.67 6.13
CA THR A 141 -2.91 -2.49 5.26
C THR A 141 -1.74 -2.57 4.28
N GLY A 142 -1.83 -1.85 3.19
CA GLY A 142 -0.72 -1.73 2.24
C GLY A 142 -0.99 -0.72 1.14
N ASP A 143 0.09 -0.21 0.56
CA ASP A 143 0.04 0.73 -0.55
C ASP A 143 0.71 0.16 -1.80
N SER A 144 0.18 0.47 -2.99
CA SER A 144 0.72 0.02 -4.27
C SER A 144 0.91 -1.51 -4.30
N SER A 145 2.12 -2.00 -4.58
CA SER A 145 2.46 -3.43 -4.48
C SER A 145 2.24 -4.00 -3.07
N GLY A 146 2.41 -3.20 -2.01
CA GLY A 146 2.05 -3.59 -0.64
C GLY A 146 0.55 -3.82 -0.48
N GLY A 147 -0.29 -3.10 -1.23
CA GLY A 147 -1.73 -3.39 -1.33
C GLY A 147 -2.01 -4.77 -1.93
N GLY A 148 -1.23 -5.18 -2.95
CA GLY A 148 -1.26 -6.54 -3.48
C GLY A 148 -0.85 -7.58 -2.44
N MET A 149 0.22 -7.32 -1.67
CA MET A 149 0.64 -8.20 -0.57
C MET A 149 -0.42 -8.31 0.54
N ALA A 150 -1.10 -7.20 0.86
CA ALA A 150 -2.21 -7.19 1.81
C ALA A 150 -3.36 -8.10 1.33
N LEU A 151 -3.73 -8.02 0.05
CA LEU A 151 -4.73 -8.91 -0.56
C LEU A 151 -4.32 -10.38 -0.50
N ASN A 152 -3.05 -10.70 -0.78
CA ASN A 152 -2.51 -12.05 -0.66
C ASN A 152 -2.65 -12.60 0.76
N VAL A 153 -2.34 -11.78 1.77
CA VAL A 153 -2.50 -12.15 3.18
C VAL A 153 -3.97 -12.37 3.53
N LEU A 154 -4.87 -11.52 3.06
CA LEU A 154 -6.32 -11.67 3.29
C LEU A 154 -6.87 -12.94 2.62
N ALA A 155 -6.43 -13.25 1.39
CA ALA A 155 -6.83 -14.47 0.69
C ALA A 155 -6.30 -15.73 1.42
N TYR A 156 -5.04 -15.70 1.87
CA TYR A 156 -4.48 -16.76 2.71
C TYR A 156 -5.29 -16.92 4.00
N ALA A 157 -5.56 -15.85 4.73
CA ALA A 157 -6.34 -15.87 5.97
C ALA A 157 -7.73 -16.50 5.74
N SER A 158 -8.43 -16.05 4.70
CA SER A 158 -9.72 -16.62 4.33
C SER A 158 -9.65 -18.11 4.01
N SER A 159 -8.64 -18.55 3.23
CA SER A 159 -8.44 -19.96 2.88
C SER A 159 -8.21 -20.87 4.11
N LYS A 160 -7.71 -20.28 5.20
CA LYS A 160 -7.53 -20.97 6.51
C LYS A 160 -8.72 -20.81 7.45
N GLY A 161 -9.77 -20.08 7.04
CA GLY A 161 -10.91 -19.76 7.89
C GLY A 161 -10.59 -18.78 9.03
N HIS A 162 -9.48 -18.03 8.93
CA HIS A 162 -9.10 -17.01 9.90
C HIS A 162 -9.97 -15.76 9.74
N LYS A 163 -10.44 -15.21 10.85
CA LYS A 163 -11.27 -14.00 10.92
C LYS A 163 -10.70 -12.98 11.92
N ASP A 164 -9.40 -13.04 12.15
CA ASP A 164 -8.74 -12.26 13.21
C ASP A 164 -8.48 -10.80 12.79
N ALA A 165 -8.25 -10.55 11.50
CA ALA A 165 -8.12 -9.18 10.98
C ALA A 165 -9.47 -8.46 11.10
N ARG A 166 -9.48 -7.32 11.78
CA ARG A 166 -10.70 -6.53 12.07
C ARG A 166 -11.12 -5.64 10.91
N ALA A 167 -10.17 -5.18 10.11
CA ALA A 167 -10.36 -4.35 8.93
C ALA A 167 -9.17 -4.48 7.99
N ALA A 168 -9.32 -3.95 6.78
CA ALA A 168 -8.20 -3.75 5.87
C ALA A 168 -8.26 -2.37 5.20
N LEU A 169 -7.10 -1.81 4.87
CA LEU A 169 -6.96 -0.58 4.10
C LEU A 169 -5.99 -0.80 2.95
N LEU A 170 -6.46 -0.52 1.74
CA LEU A 170 -5.64 -0.55 0.54
C LEU A 170 -5.51 0.86 -0.04
N ILE A 171 -4.29 1.30 -0.26
CA ILE A 171 -3.98 2.61 -0.83
C ILE A 171 -3.41 2.38 -2.23
N SER A 172 -4.13 2.83 -3.26
CA SER A 172 -3.67 2.69 -4.66
C SER A 172 -3.17 1.27 -4.98
N PRO A 173 -3.92 0.20 -4.67
CA PRO A 173 -3.41 -1.16 -4.69
C PRO A 173 -3.04 -1.62 -6.11
N TRP A 174 -1.89 -2.29 -6.27
CA TRP A 174 -1.53 -3.01 -7.48
C TRP A 174 -1.81 -4.51 -7.29
N ALA A 175 -2.84 -5.02 -7.95
CA ALA A 175 -3.35 -6.37 -7.78
C ALA A 175 -3.34 -7.22 -9.05
N ASP A 176 -3.25 -6.60 -10.25
CA ASP A 176 -3.15 -7.28 -11.55
C ASP A 176 -1.78 -7.08 -12.19
N LEU A 177 -0.92 -8.10 -12.13
CA LEU A 177 0.39 -8.08 -12.75
C LEU A 177 0.34 -8.46 -14.25
N THR A 178 -0.84 -8.82 -14.78
CA THR A 178 -1.00 -9.03 -16.23
C THR A 178 -0.93 -7.72 -17.02
N LEU A 179 -1.13 -6.59 -16.36
CA LEU A 179 -1.10 -5.24 -16.94
C LEU A 179 -2.09 -5.08 -18.11
N THR A 180 -3.30 -5.62 -17.95
CA THR A 180 -4.32 -5.64 -19.02
C THR A 180 -5.51 -4.72 -18.75
N LEU A 181 -5.60 -4.11 -17.55
CA LEU A 181 -6.70 -3.24 -17.20
C LEU A 181 -6.65 -1.91 -17.96
N PRO A 182 -7.81 -1.36 -18.36
CA PRO A 182 -7.89 -0.18 -19.26
C PRO A 182 -7.22 1.08 -18.71
N SER A 183 -7.32 1.37 -17.41
CA SER A 183 -6.73 2.57 -16.79
C SER A 183 -5.22 2.68 -17.02
N LEU A 184 -4.52 1.54 -17.17
CA LEU A 184 -3.09 1.49 -17.48
C LEU A 184 -2.71 2.30 -18.72
N THR A 185 -3.58 2.35 -19.71
CA THR A 185 -3.36 3.09 -20.95
C THR A 185 -4.16 4.38 -21.02
N GLN A 186 -5.37 4.39 -20.47
CA GLN A 186 -6.27 5.55 -20.56
C GLN A 186 -5.81 6.72 -19.66
N LEU A 187 -5.10 6.43 -18.56
CA LEU A 187 -4.61 7.43 -17.62
C LEU A 187 -3.08 7.63 -17.67
N ALA A 188 -2.39 7.01 -18.64
CA ALA A 188 -0.93 7.09 -18.78
C ALA A 188 -0.39 8.53 -18.87
N ASP A 189 -1.13 9.45 -19.48
CA ASP A 189 -0.76 10.86 -19.62
C ASP A 189 -1.12 11.70 -18.37
N ARG A 190 -1.77 11.09 -17.37
CA ARG A 190 -2.21 11.76 -16.14
C ARG A 190 -1.40 11.34 -14.92
N ASP A 191 -0.84 10.13 -14.94
CA ASP A 191 -0.06 9.58 -13.84
C ASP A 191 1.44 9.84 -14.05
N PRO A 192 2.05 10.79 -13.31
CA PRO A 192 3.49 11.03 -13.38
C PRO A 192 4.30 10.07 -12.51
N MET A 193 3.66 9.32 -11.61
CA MET A 193 4.33 8.47 -10.61
C MET A 193 4.67 7.10 -11.16
N VAL A 194 3.76 6.52 -11.94
CA VAL A 194 3.88 5.13 -12.40
C VAL A 194 3.64 5.08 -13.90
N ASN A 195 4.44 4.28 -14.61
CA ASN A 195 4.27 4.06 -16.03
C ASN A 195 4.34 2.58 -16.39
N ALA A 196 3.62 2.20 -17.44
CA ALA A 196 3.48 0.80 -17.86
C ALA A 196 4.82 0.14 -18.27
N SER A 197 5.83 0.91 -18.69
CA SER A 197 7.15 0.35 -19.03
C SER A 197 7.90 -0.06 -17.78
N ALA A 198 7.97 0.81 -16.77
CA ALA A 198 8.58 0.49 -15.47
C ALA A 198 7.86 -0.67 -14.80
N MET A 199 6.52 -0.69 -14.83
CA MET A 199 5.75 -1.82 -14.27
C MET A 199 6.10 -3.14 -14.92
N ARG A 200 6.28 -3.20 -16.23
CA ARG A 200 6.72 -4.45 -16.93
C ARG A 200 8.06 -4.95 -16.44
N GLU A 201 9.03 -4.07 -16.20
CA GLU A 201 10.33 -4.45 -15.65
C GLU A 201 10.22 -4.94 -14.20
N MET A 202 9.37 -4.30 -13.38
CA MET A 202 9.09 -4.76 -12.01
C MET A 202 8.44 -6.15 -12.01
N VAL A 203 7.43 -6.37 -12.87
CA VAL A 203 6.78 -7.68 -13.02
C VAL A 203 7.78 -8.75 -13.42
N LYS A 204 8.64 -8.46 -14.40
CA LYS A 204 9.70 -9.38 -14.84
C LYS A 204 10.68 -9.72 -13.72
N ALA A 205 11.09 -8.72 -12.94
CA ALA A 205 12.00 -8.91 -11.82
C ALA A 205 11.37 -9.73 -10.69
N TYR A 206 10.09 -9.47 -10.37
CA TYR A 206 9.39 -10.11 -9.27
C TYR A 206 8.84 -11.50 -9.64
N ALA A 207 8.06 -11.59 -10.71
CA ALA A 207 7.34 -12.81 -11.09
C ALA A 207 8.17 -13.76 -11.97
N GLY A 208 9.22 -13.26 -12.64
CA GLY A 208 10.03 -14.09 -13.54
C GLY A 208 9.18 -14.74 -14.64
N ASN A 209 9.20 -16.07 -14.68
CA ASN A 209 8.45 -16.87 -15.66
C ASN A 209 7.16 -17.49 -15.09
N HIS A 210 6.71 -17.08 -13.92
CA HIS A 210 5.46 -17.57 -13.34
C HIS A 210 4.24 -17.08 -14.13
N ASP A 211 3.13 -17.82 -14.03
CA ASP A 211 1.87 -17.39 -14.62
C ASP A 211 1.37 -16.12 -13.90
N LEU A 212 1.25 -15.02 -14.65
CA LEU A 212 0.79 -13.75 -14.10
C LEU A 212 -0.68 -13.78 -13.67
N LYS A 213 -1.45 -14.81 -14.03
CA LYS A 213 -2.81 -15.04 -13.53
C LYS A 213 -2.87 -15.92 -12.28
N ASP A 214 -1.72 -16.42 -11.81
CA ASP A 214 -1.68 -17.10 -10.52
C ASP A 214 -2.14 -16.11 -9.42
N PRO A 215 -3.17 -16.45 -8.63
CA PRO A 215 -3.68 -15.58 -7.57
C PRO A 215 -2.65 -15.25 -6.47
N LEU A 216 -1.56 -16.01 -6.35
CA LEU A 216 -0.47 -15.68 -5.45
C LEU A 216 0.44 -14.56 -6.00
N ILE A 217 0.43 -14.34 -7.32
CA ILE A 217 1.17 -13.29 -8.01
C ILE A 217 0.28 -12.08 -8.26
N SER A 218 -0.89 -12.30 -8.85
CA SER A 218 -1.90 -11.28 -9.08
C SER A 218 -3.12 -11.53 -8.20
N PRO A 219 -3.16 -10.98 -6.99
CA PRO A 219 -4.23 -11.25 -6.03
C PRO A 219 -5.61 -10.76 -6.51
N LEU A 220 -5.68 -10.00 -7.58
CA LEU A 220 -6.95 -9.71 -8.23
C LEU A 220 -7.69 -10.99 -8.67
N PHE A 221 -6.98 -12.07 -8.98
CA PHE A 221 -7.57 -13.37 -9.37
C PHE A 221 -7.90 -14.28 -8.18
N ALA A 222 -7.58 -13.86 -6.94
CA ALA A 222 -7.90 -14.63 -5.74
C ALA A 222 -9.41 -14.66 -5.43
N ASP A 223 -9.82 -15.61 -4.62
CA ASP A 223 -11.12 -15.61 -3.96
C ASP A 223 -11.13 -14.58 -2.82
N MET A 224 -12.10 -13.67 -2.85
CA MET A 224 -12.25 -12.59 -1.87
C MET A 224 -13.36 -12.83 -0.84
N HIS A 225 -13.88 -14.06 -0.75
CA HIS A 225 -14.84 -14.41 0.30
C HIS A 225 -14.22 -14.28 1.69
N GLY A 226 -14.99 -13.80 2.64
CA GLY A 226 -14.59 -13.74 4.05
C GLY A 226 -13.54 -12.68 4.37
N PHE A 227 -13.26 -11.76 3.46
CA PHE A 227 -12.43 -10.58 3.77
C PHE A 227 -13.07 -9.74 4.86
N PRO A 228 -12.29 -9.10 5.73
CA PRO A 228 -12.81 -8.15 6.70
C PRO A 228 -13.35 -6.90 5.99
N PRO A 229 -14.06 -6.01 6.69
CA PRO A 229 -14.41 -4.70 6.16
C PRO A 229 -13.20 -4.02 5.53
N LEU A 230 -13.34 -3.56 4.28
CA LEU A 230 -12.25 -3.05 3.45
C LEU A 230 -12.50 -1.59 3.08
N LEU A 231 -11.52 -0.73 3.32
CA LEU A 231 -11.45 0.61 2.76
C LEU A 231 -10.41 0.63 1.65
N ILE A 232 -10.77 1.20 0.50
CA ILE A 232 -9.87 1.38 -0.64
C ILE A 232 -9.79 2.87 -0.97
N HIS A 233 -8.61 3.45 -0.94
CA HIS A 233 -8.34 4.78 -1.47
C HIS A 233 -7.61 4.66 -2.81
N VAL A 234 -8.08 5.39 -3.81
CA VAL A 234 -7.46 5.45 -5.13
C VAL A 234 -7.64 6.84 -5.74
N GLY A 235 -6.64 7.34 -6.44
CA GLY A 235 -6.71 8.60 -7.17
C GLY A 235 -7.45 8.44 -8.51
N SER A 236 -8.17 9.48 -8.95
CA SER A 236 -8.81 9.45 -10.27
C SER A 236 -7.84 9.56 -11.44
N ASP A 237 -6.60 9.96 -11.17
CA ASP A 237 -5.59 10.25 -12.20
C ASP A 237 -4.40 9.27 -12.13
N GLU A 238 -4.60 8.08 -11.56
CA GLU A 238 -3.58 7.03 -11.51
C GLU A 238 -3.92 5.80 -12.39
N ILE A 239 -2.89 5.19 -12.95
CA ILE A 239 -3.06 4.03 -13.86
C ILE A 239 -3.53 2.75 -13.16
N LEU A 240 -3.52 2.69 -11.82
CA LEU A 240 -4.04 1.58 -11.00
C LEU A 240 -5.50 1.79 -10.57
N LEU A 241 -6.22 2.77 -11.15
CA LEU A 241 -7.62 3.02 -10.83
C LEU A 241 -8.48 1.76 -11.03
N ASP A 242 -8.32 1.05 -12.13
CA ASP A 242 -9.14 -0.13 -12.43
C ASP A 242 -8.81 -1.32 -11.51
N ASP A 243 -7.59 -1.45 -11.00
CA ASP A 243 -7.26 -2.43 -9.95
C ASP A 243 -8.16 -2.23 -8.73
N ALA A 244 -8.27 -1.00 -8.24
CA ALA A 244 -9.10 -0.65 -7.09
C ALA A 244 -10.59 -0.88 -7.35
N LEU A 245 -11.08 -0.49 -8.54
CA LEU A 245 -12.48 -0.71 -8.96
C LEU A 245 -12.83 -2.19 -9.01
N GLU A 246 -11.95 -3.02 -9.56
CA GLU A 246 -12.16 -4.46 -9.68
C GLU A 246 -12.08 -5.17 -8.33
N ILE A 247 -11.19 -4.75 -7.42
CA ILE A 247 -11.14 -5.25 -6.04
C ILE A 247 -12.47 -4.97 -5.34
N ASP A 248 -12.95 -3.72 -5.34
CA ASP A 248 -14.23 -3.36 -4.73
C ASP A 248 -15.38 -4.19 -5.28
N ARG A 249 -15.48 -4.29 -6.63
CA ARG A 249 -16.50 -5.09 -7.30
C ARG A 249 -16.46 -6.57 -6.86
N LYS A 250 -15.28 -7.17 -6.78
CA LYS A 250 -15.11 -8.58 -6.42
C LYS A 250 -15.42 -8.85 -4.95
N VAL A 251 -14.96 -7.98 -4.03
CA VAL A 251 -15.27 -8.10 -2.61
C VAL A 251 -16.77 -8.02 -2.38
N ARG A 252 -17.46 -7.04 -2.99
CA ARG A 252 -18.94 -6.93 -2.91
C ARG A 252 -19.65 -8.12 -3.53
N ALA A 253 -19.20 -8.62 -4.68
CA ALA A 253 -19.77 -9.79 -5.32
C ALA A 253 -19.60 -11.07 -4.47
N ALA A 254 -18.54 -11.12 -3.65
CA ALA A 254 -18.32 -12.19 -2.67
C ALA A 254 -19.11 -12.01 -1.36
N GLY A 255 -19.97 -10.97 -1.27
CA GLY A 255 -20.79 -10.68 -0.08
C GLY A 255 -20.01 -9.95 1.03
N GLY A 256 -18.83 -9.45 0.74
CA GLY A 256 -18.00 -8.67 1.67
C GLY A 256 -18.40 -7.20 1.74
N GLU A 257 -17.94 -6.52 2.78
CA GLU A 257 -18.08 -5.08 2.97
C GLU A 257 -16.87 -4.37 2.37
N SER A 258 -17.10 -3.49 1.38
CA SER A 258 -16.04 -2.70 0.73
C SER A 258 -16.49 -1.25 0.55
N HIS A 259 -15.62 -0.33 0.95
CA HIS A 259 -15.78 1.11 0.82
C HIS A 259 -14.69 1.64 -0.10
N LEU A 260 -15.07 1.96 -1.34
CA LEU A 260 -14.15 2.54 -2.32
C LEU A 260 -14.29 4.06 -2.33
N GLU A 261 -13.17 4.75 -2.12
CA GLU A 261 -13.07 6.21 -2.25
C GLU A 261 -12.14 6.56 -3.42
N VAL A 262 -12.75 7.00 -4.53
CA VAL A 262 -12.00 7.57 -5.66
C VAL A 262 -11.80 9.06 -5.41
N TRP A 263 -10.56 9.47 -5.20
CA TRP A 263 -10.20 10.85 -4.87
C TRP A 263 -9.93 11.67 -6.13
N PRO A 264 -10.70 12.73 -6.39
CA PRO A 264 -10.56 13.54 -7.63
C PRO A 264 -9.17 14.15 -7.76
N GLU A 265 -8.58 14.07 -8.94
CA GLU A 265 -7.27 14.61 -9.33
C GLU A 265 -6.08 14.07 -8.52
N MET A 266 -6.29 13.11 -7.59
CA MET A 266 -5.19 12.54 -6.82
C MET A 266 -4.37 11.56 -7.66
N LEU A 267 -3.08 11.50 -7.34
CA LEU A 267 -2.05 10.68 -7.97
C LEU A 267 -1.84 9.38 -7.19
N HIS A 268 -1.04 8.49 -7.75
CA HIS A 268 -0.67 7.24 -7.10
C HIS A 268 -0.05 7.46 -5.71
N VAL A 269 -0.61 6.83 -4.69
CA VAL A 269 -0.17 6.92 -3.28
C VAL A 269 0.08 8.36 -2.81
N TRP A 270 -0.81 9.32 -3.14
CA TRP A 270 -0.67 10.72 -2.71
C TRP A 270 -0.57 10.89 -1.19
N HIS A 271 -0.97 9.88 -0.44
CA HIS A 271 -0.87 9.81 1.02
C HIS A 271 0.55 10.04 1.54
N ILE A 272 1.56 9.72 0.72
CA ILE A 272 2.97 9.89 1.08
C ILE A 272 3.38 11.37 1.10
N GLN A 273 2.60 12.25 0.46
CA GLN A 273 2.88 13.67 0.28
C GLN A 273 2.42 14.53 1.48
N THR A 274 2.65 14.05 2.70
CA THR A 274 2.18 14.70 3.93
C THR A 274 2.75 16.10 4.15
N ALA A 275 3.93 16.42 3.61
CA ALA A 275 4.51 17.76 3.75
C ALA A 275 3.93 18.80 2.77
N SER A 276 3.30 18.36 1.67
CA SER A 276 2.91 19.23 0.56
C SER A 276 1.42 19.22 0.20
N LEU A 277 0.69 18.14 0.54
CA LEU A 277 -0.71 17.97 0.18
C LEU A 277 -1.64 17.87 1.40
N PRO A 278 -2.52 18.86 1.64
CA PRO A 278 -3.57 18.73 2.65
C PRO A 278 -4.45 17.49 2.46
N GLN A 279 -4.70 17.09 1.21
CA GLN A 279 -5.48 15.90 0.85
C GLN A 279 -4.84 14.59 1.34
N ALA A 280 -3.51 14.57 1.52
CA ALA A 280 -2.83 13.42 2.12
C ALA A 280 -3.22 13.26 3.60
N HIS A 281 -3.26 14.36 4.36
CA HIS A 281 -3.71 14.34 5.75
C HIS A 281 -5.19 13.95 5.87
N ASP A 282 -6.05 14.52 5.03
CA ASP A 282 -7.49 14.22 5.04
C ASP A 282 -7.73 12.72 4.74
N ALA A 283 -7.02 12.17 3.76
CA ALA A 283 -7.12 10.75 3.42
C ALA A 283 -6.64 9.85 4.57
N LEU A 284 -5.49 10.17 5.18
CA LEU A 284 -4.97 9.43 6.32
C LEU A 284 -5.85 9.55 7.56
N GLN A 285 -6.47 10.72 7.81
CA GLN A 285 -7.44 10.90 8.88
C GLN A 285 -8.66 9.99 8.68
N ARG A 286 -9.26 9.98 7.48
CA ARG A 286 -10.39 9.10 7.13
C ARG A 286 -10.03 7.62 7.26
N ALA A 287 -8.84 7.25 6.77
CA ALA A 287 -8.31 5.90 6.91
C ALA A 287 -8.16 5.51 8.40
N GLY A 288 -7.62 6.42 9.22
CA GLY A 288 -7.47 6.20 10.66
C GLY A 288 -8.81 6.05 11.38
N GLU A 289 -9.80 6.88 11.06
CA GLU A 289 -11.17 6.79 11.61
C GLU A 289 -11.84 5.46 11.26
N PHE A 290 -11.69 5.01 10.02
CA PHE A 290 -12.19 3.70 9.60
C PHE A 290 -11.52 2.57 10.38
N LEU A 291 -10.19 2.57 10.48
CA LEU A 291 -9.43 1.52 11.14
C LEU A 291 -9.74 1.46 12.65
N ILE A 292 -9.71 2.60 13.35
CA ILE A 292 -9.98 2.61 14.80
C ILE A 292 -11.41 2.19 15.10
N GLY A 293 -12.38 2.58 14.27
CA GLY A 293 -13.78 2.17 14.40
C GLY A 293 -14.00 0.66 14.36
N HIS A 294 -13.03 -0.10 13.79
CA HIS A 294 -13.05 -1.56 13.75
C HIS A 294 -12.13 -2.20 14.79
N LEU A 295 -11.00 -1.57 15.12
CA LEU A 295 -10.03 -2.09 16.08
C LEU A 295 -10.51 -1.97 17.54
N GLU A 296 -11.48 -1.10 17.84
CA GLU A 296 -12.06 -0.92 19.18
C GLU A 296 -13.26 -1.84 19.47
N LYS A 297 -13.75 -2.55 18.47
CA LYS A 297 -14.82 -3.57 18.60
C LYS A 297 -14.23 -4.91 19.04
#